data_13554d7153cb8780c00940bdad6461e9
#
_entry.id   13554d7153cb8780c00940bdad6461e9
#
_cell.length_a   1.000
_cell.length_b   1.000
_cell.length_c   1.000
_cell.angle_alpha   90.00
_cell.angle_beta   90.00
_cell.angle_gamma   90.00
#
_symmetry.space_group_name_H-M   'P 1'
#
loop_
_entity.id
_entity.type
_entity.pdbx_description
1 polymer ?
#
loop_
_entity_poly.entity_id
_entity_poly.type
_entity_poly.pdbx_seq_one_letter_code
_entity_poly.pdbx_strand_id
1 'polypeptide(L)'
;QGGGDQKEKKRLTSPPTKPTIQPEPLKQQEKVSVERAVSKPTKKVITQKKAKTEKKVTPAKPKVAKKPKKISMDQLLSSTQSEIDLLTAELDSRQQRQSKQPRRKYISSSTQEYKYASYLAAWRKKVENIGNLNYPDEAKRKKIYGNILMTVVLKPDGKVSKINIRKSSGHKILDDAAVRIVRLASPFAPFPANIRQETDELVITRTWQFVSGNKLFSN
;
A
#
# COMPACT_ATOMS: atom_id res chain seq x y z
N GLN A 1 -54.52 11.18 63.58
CA GLN A 1 -54.40 12.63 63.87
C GLN A 1 -52.92 12.94 63.99
N GLY A 2 -52.40 13.87 63.26
CA GLY A 2 -51.09 14.44 63.46
C GLY A 2 -50.14 14.16 62.29
N GLY A 3 -50.25 15.01 61.29
CA GLY A 3 -49.37 15.19 60.18
C GLY A 3 -48.03 15.78 60.60
N GLY A 4 -46.99 15.39 59.96
CA GLY A 4 -45.66 15.97 60.05
C GLY A 4 -45.05 16.00 58.68
N ASP A 5 -45.19 17.15 58.00
CA ASP A 5 -44.52 17.50 56.80
C ASP A 5 -43.01 17.65 57.06
N GLN A 6 -42.20 16.73 56.55
CA GLN A 6 -40.78 16.96 56.44
C GLN A 6 -40.43 17.34 55.01
N LYS A 7 -40.23 18.63 54.81
CA LYS A 7 -39.65 19.24 53.60
C LYS A 7 -38.17 18.84 53.50
N GLU A 8 -37.89 17.86 52.68
CA GLU A 8 -36.50 17.58 52.26
C GLU A 8 -35.95 18.71 51.43
N LYS A 9 -34.99 19.44 52.00
CA LYS A 9 -34.15 20.40 51.30
C LYS A 9 -33.28 19.72 50.28
N LYS A 10 -33.65 19.76 49.01
CA LYS A 10 -32.75 19.41 47.89
C LYS A 10 -31.50 20.29 47.98
N ARG A 11 -30.37 19.66 48.32
CA ARG A 11 -29.06 20.25 48.15
C ARG A 11 -28.76 20.29 46.64
N LEU A 12 -28.59 21.49 46.10
CA LEU A 12 -28.06 21.76 44.78
C LEU A 12 -26.58 21.36 44.79
N THR A 13 -26.25 20.21 44.22
CA THR A 13 -24.86 19.80 43.95
C THR A 13 -24.40 20.53 42.67
N SER A 14 -23.38 21.37 42.79
CA SER A 14 -22.72 22.05 41.70
C SER A 14 -22.14 21.03 40.73
N PRO A 15 -22.14 21.29 39.40
CA PRO A 15 -21.54 20.39 38.43
C PRO A 15 -20.00 20.35 38.60
N PRO A 16 -19.35 19.20 38.33
CA PRO A 16 -17.92 19.06 38.48
C PRO A 16 -17.18 19.95 37.45
N THR A 17 -16.30 20.78 37.98
CA THR A 17 -15.36 21.60 37.21
C THR A 17 -14.48 20.70 36.35
N LYS A 18 -14.42 20.97 35.05
CA LYS A 18 -13.49 20.35 34.10
C LYS A 18 -12.04 20.61 34.57
N PRO A 19 -11.15 19.61 34.53
CA PRO A 19 -9.76 19.85 34.83
C PRO A 19 -9.17 20.75 33.75
N THR A 20 -8.67 21.90 34.17
CA THR A 20 -7.86 22.81 33.35
C THR A 20 -6.52 22.14 33.12
N ILE A 21 -6.28 21.67 31.89
CA ILE A 21 -4.98 21.21 31.45
C ILE A 21 -4.09 22.43 31.28
N GLN A 22 -3.17 22.64 32.20
CA GLN A 22 -2.07 23.58 32.00
C GLN A 22 -1.14 23.01 30.94
N PRO A 23 -0.74 23.77 29.92
CA PRO A 23 0.28 23.29 28.99
C PRO A 23 1.63 23.23 29.70
N GLU A 24 2.20 22.04 29.84
CA GLU A 24 3.60 21.84 30.21
C GLU A 24 4.51 22.51 29.17
N PRO A 25 5.57 23.18 29.60
CA PRO A 25 6.54 23.81 28.68
C PRO A 25 7.26 22.67 27.91
N LEU A 26 7.18 22.75 26.59
CA LEU A 26 7.94 21.92 25.66
C LEU A 26 9.44 22.00 25.99
N LYS A 27 9.98 20.92 26.54
CA LYS A 27 11.44 20.73 26.62
C LYS A 27 11.96 20.71 25.18
N GLN A 28 12.79 21.66 24.87
CA GLN A 28 13.54 21.75 23.63
C GLN A 28 14.29 20.42 23.42
N GLN A 29 13.90 19.69 22.41
CA GLN A 29 14.67 18.55 21.94
C GLN A 29 15.96 19.08 21.33
N GLU A 30 17.03 18.75 21.99
CA GLU A 30 18.40 18.90 21.56
C GLU A 30 18.56 18.36 20.14
N LYS A 31 19.02 19.21 19.22
CA LYS A 31 19.33 18.84 17.85
C LYS A 31 20.49 17.86 17.87
N VAL A 32 20.19 16.57 17.79
CA VAL A 32 21.21 15.59 17.43
C VAL A 32 21.53 15.83 15.96
N SER A 33 22.66 16.45 15.71
CA SER A 33 23.28 16.58 14.41
C SER A 33 23.69 15.18 13.95
N VAL A 34 22.90 14.58 13.07
CA VAL A 34 23.31 13.38 12.35
C VAL A 34 24.37 13.82 11.33
N GLU A 35 25.61 13.66 11.72
CA GLU A 35 26.77 13.77 10.85
C GLU A 35 26.68 12.66 9.79
N ARG A 36 26.28 13.06 8.62
CA ARG A 36 26.18 12.20 7.45
C ARG A 36 27.61 11.89 6.99
N ALA A 37 28.15 10.76 7.41
CA ALA A 37 29.39 10.23 6.86
C ALA A 37 29.20 9.96 5.37
N VAL A 38 29.67 10.89 4.55
CA VAL A 38 29.80 10.72 3.10
C VAL A 38 30.98 9.78 2.89
N SER A 39 30.71 8.52 2.63
CA SER A 39 31.71 7.56 2.18
C SER A 39 32.17 7.95 0.78
N LYS A 40 33.40 8.46 0.68
CA LYS A 40 34.11 8.72 -0.58
C LYS A 40 34.31 7.40 -1.34
N PRO A 41 34.06 7.35 -2.66
CA PRO A 41 34.41 6.16 -3.44
C PRO A 41 35.92 6.02 -3.53
N THR A 42 36.45 4.93 -3.03
CA THR A 42 37.84 4.52 -3.14
C THR A 42 38.15 4.25 -4.62
N LYS A 43 38.90 5.15 -5.24
CA LYS A 43 39.53 4.91 -6.54
C LYS A 43 40.58 3.82 -6.37
N LYS A 44 40.34 2.64 -6.94
CA LYS A 44 41.37 1.61 -7.12
C LYS A 44 42.42 2.17 -8.10
N VAL A 45 43.56 2.49 -7.58
CA VAL A 45 44.75 2.81 -8.37
C VAL A 45 45.25 1.46 -8.96
N ILE A 46 45.09 1.30 -10.25
CA ILE A 46 45.72 0.18 -10.98
C ILE A 46 47.13 0.63 -11.30
N THR A 47 48.10 0.04 -10.61
CA THR A 47 49.51 0.21 -10.84
C THR A 47 49.87 -0.56 -12.14
N GLN A 48 50.04 0.14 -13.24
CA GLN A 48 50.62 -0.43 -14.45
C GLN A 48 52.13 -0.47 -14.31
N LYS A 49 52.71 -1.67 -14.34
CA LYS A 49 54.16 -1.92 -14.46
C LYS A 49 54.65 -1.34 -15.78
N LYS A 50 55.63 -0.44 -15.70
CA LYS A 50 56.40 0.07 -16.84
C LYS A 50 57.13 -1.09 -17.49
N ALA A 51 56.73 -1.48 -18.69
CA ALA A 51 57.60 -2.19 -19.65
C ALA A 51 58.20 -1.14 -20.57
N LYS A 52 59.51 -0.98 -20.50
CA LYS A 52 60.34 -0.15 -21.33
C LYS A 52 60.49 -0.86 -22.68
N THR A 53 59.86 -0.33 -23.74
CA THR A 53 60.20 -0.72 -25.09
C THR A 53 60.31 0.55 -25.89
N GLU A 54 61.55 0.88 -26.21
CA GLU A 54 61.90 1.97 -27.11
C GLU A 54 61.42 1.59 -28.50
N LYS A 55 60.44 2.33 -29.06
CA LYS A 55 60.09 2.29 -30.48
C LYS A 55 60.25 3.69 -31.06
N LYS A 56 61.22 3.77 -31.95
CA LYS A 56 61.58 4.81 -32.84
C LYS A 56 60.40 5.59 -33.38
N VAL A 57 60.37 6.89 -33.09
CA VAL A 57 59.34 7.85 -33.53
C VAL A 57 59.64 8.22 -34.98
N THR A 58 58.84 7.76 -35.90
CA THR A 58 58.70 8.36 -37.24
C THR A 58 57.66 9.45 -37.19
N PRO A 59 57.87 10.66 -37.73
CA PRO A 59 56.91 11.73 -37.67
C PRO A 59 55.70 11.42 -38.60
N ALA A 60 54.56 11.12 -37.98
CA ALA A 60 53.31 10.99 -38.69
C ALA A 60 52.82 12.40 -39.12
N LYS A 61 52.55 12.58 -40.40
CA LYS A 61 51.91 13.74 -41.00
C LYS A 61 50.64 14.13 -40.20
N PRO A 62 50.36 15.43 -40.01
CA PRO A 62 49.13 15.86 -39.35
C PRO A 62 47.90 15.37 -40.12
N LYS A 63 47.09 14.54 -39.54
CA LYS A 63 45.76 14.20 -40.06
C LYS A 63 44.93 15.47 -40.12
N VAL A 64 44.60 15.84 -41.34
CA VAL A 64 43.67 16.92 -41.64
C VAL A 64 42.41 16.76 -40.79
N ALA A 65 42.14 17.74 -39.94
CA ALA A 65 40.90 17.80 -39.16
C ALA A 65 39.73 17.74 -40.12
N LYS A 66 38.88 16.71 -40.00
CA LYS A 66 37.62 16.62 -40.75
C LYS A 66 36.78 17.87 -40.42
N LYS A 67 36.54 18.70 -41.43
CA LYS A 67 35.67 19.86 -41.30
C LYS A 67 34.33 19.42 -40.70
N PRO A 68 33.74 20.15 -39.74
CA PRO A 68 32.44 19.81 -39.22
C PRO A 68 31.45 19.73 -40.37
N LYS A 69 30.78 18.57 -40.53
CA LYS A 69 29.69 18.41 -41.48
C LYS A 69 28.65 19.47 -41.13
N LYS A 70 28.38 20.40 -42.07
CA LYS A 70 27.27 21.34 -41.95
C LYS A 70 26.00 20.48 -41.94
N ILE A 71 25.35 20.37 -40.79
CA ILE A 71 24.06 19.71 -40.64
C ILE A 71 23.09 20.62 -41.40
N SER A 72 22.42 20.10 -42.43
CA SER A 72 21.44 20.87 -43.19
C SER A 72 20.18 21.11 -42.32
N MET A 73 19.51 22.21 -42.52
CA MET A 73 18.26 22.55 -41.81
C MET A 73 17.22 21.42 -41.96
N ASP A 74 17.16 20.77 -43.12
CA ASP A 74 16.26 19.65 -43.39
C ASP A 74 16.57 18.43 -42.53
N GLN A 75 17.86 18.16 -42.24
CA GLN A 75 18.23 17.07 -41.32
C GLN A 75 17.83 17.36 -39.86
N LEU A 76 17.91 18.62 -39.44
CA LEU A 76 17.43 19.03 -38.12
C LEU A 76 15.91 18.93 -38.03
N LEU A 77 15.19 19.41 -39.04
CA LEU A 77 13.72 19.33 -39.07
C LEU A 77 13.22 17.88 -39.12
N SER A 78 13.84 17.01 -39.91
CA SER A 78 13.47 15.59 -39.98
C SER A 78 13.77 14.84 -38.69
N SER A 79 14.87 15.14 -37.98
CA SER A 79 15.18 14.54 -36.68
C SER A 79 14.18 14.98 -35.60
N THR A 80 13.81 16.27 -35.59
CA THR A 80 12.82 16.80 -34.68
C THR A 80 11.43 16.19 -34.92
N GLN A 81 11.04 16.05 -36.20
CA GLN A 81 9.77 15.40 -36.53
C GLN A 81 9.73 13.95 -36.10
N SER A 82 10.81 13.19 -36.32
CA SER A 82 10.91 11.79 -35.86
C SER A 82 10.84 11.67 -34.33
N GLU A 83 11.40 12.63 -33.61
CA GLU A 83 11.32 12.65 -32.13
C GLU A 83 9.89 12.98 -31.66
N ILE A 84 9.21 13.92 -32.32
CA ILE A 84 7.80 14.22 -32.04
C ILE A 84 6.91 13.00 -32.29
N ASP A 85 7.09 12.31 -33.42
CA ASP A 85 6.32 11.13 -33.78
C ASP A 85 6.54 10.00 -32.77
N LEU A 86 7.77 9.79 -32.30
CA LEU A 86 8.11 8.79 -31.27
C LEU A 86 7.47 9.12 -29.93
N LEU A 87 7.55 10.39 -29.50
CA LEU A 87 6.93 10.84 -28.25
C LEU A 87 5.39 10.74 -28.31
N THR A 88 4.80 11.09 -29.45
CA THR A 88 3.36 10.96 -29.67
C THR A 88 2.92 9.49 -29.58
N ALA A 89 3.64 8.59 -30.28
CA ALA A 89 3.37 7.16 -30.20
C ALA A 89 3.53 6.58 -28.77
N GLU A 90 4.51 7.08 -28.01
CA GLU A 90 4.67 6.70 -26.61
C GLU A 90 3.50 7.19 -25.73
N LEU A 91 3.05 8.43 -25.91
CA LEU A 91 1.88 8.98 -25.22
C LEU A 91 0.61 8.18 -25.54
N ASP A 92 0.37 7.90 -26.83
CA ASP A 92 -0.77 7.09 -27.26
C ASP A 92 -0.73 5.70 -26.66
N SER A 93 0.43 5.06 -26.63
CA SER A 93 0.61 3.74 -26.02
C SER A 93 0.35 3.75 -24.50
N ARG A 94 0.77 4.81 -23.81
CA ARG A 94 0.49 5.00 -22.37
C ARG A 94 -0.99 5.24 -22.13
N GLN A 95 -1.64 6.07 -22.94
CA GLN A 95 -3.07 6.35 -22.84
C GLN A 95 -3.91 5.09 -23.10
N GLN A 96 -3.56 4.29 -24.11
CA GLN A 96 -4.21 3.01 -24.37
C GLN A 96 -4.02 1.99 -23.23
N ARG A 97 -2.85 1.93 -22.59
CA ARG A 97 -2.62 1.08 -21.40
C ARG A 97 -3.45 1.58 -20.23
N GLN A 98 -3.58 2.89 -20.05
CA GLN A 98 -4.33 3.48 -18.95
C GLN A 98 -5.84 3.27 -19.13
N SER A 99 -6.36 3.38 -20.36
CA SER A 99 -7.78 3.12 -20.67
C SER A 99 -8.17 1.64 -20.52
N LYS A 100 -7.22 0.71 -20.64
CA LYS A 100 -7.42 -0.73 -20.43
C LYS A 100 -7.31 -1.16 -18.96
N GLN A 101 -6.94 -0.26 -18.04
CA GLN A 101 -6.86 -0.62 -16.64
C GLN A 101 -8.26 -0.78 -16.04
N PRO A 102 -8.50 -1.84 -15.24
CA PRO A 102 -9.79 -2.04 -14.61
C PRO A 102 -10.10 -0.89 -13.63
N ARG A 103 -11.35 -0.44 -13.63
CA ARG A 103 -11.83 0.58 -12.67
C ARG A 103 -11.85 -0.02 -11.27
N ARG A 104 -10.90 0.38 -10.43
CA ARG A 104 -10.75 -0.13 -9.06
C ARG A 104 -11.42 0.77 -8.06
N LYS A 105 -12.29 0.19 -7.23
CA LYS A 105 -12.83 0.86 -6.05
C LYS A 105 -12.17 0.31 -4.80
N TYR A 106 -11.60 1.20 -3.99
CA TYR A 106 -10.94 0.85 -2.73
C TYR A 106 -11.92 1.06 -1.56
N ILE A 107 -12.10 0.01 -0.76
CA ILE A 107 -12.97 0.04 0.41
C ILE A 107 -12.18 -0.44 1.62
N SER A 108 -12.23 0.37 2.68
CA SER A 108 -11.64 0.08 3.99
C SER A 108 -12.71 0.09 5.08
N SER A 109 -12.32 -0.17 6.33
CA SER A 109 -13.24 -0.09 7.48
C SER A 109 -13.85 1.30 7.66
N SER A 110 -13.13 2.36 7.22
CA SER A 110 -13.60 3.76 7.30
C SER A 110 -14.51 4.19 6.16
N THR A 111 -14.66 3.37 5.12
CA THR A 111 -15.50 3.72 3.97
C THR A 111 -16.97 3.46 4.28
N GLN A 112 -17.77 4.53 4.42
CA GLN A 112 -19.20 4.47 4.76
C GLN A 112 -20.12 4.63 3.54
N GLU A 113 -19.70 4.18 2.35
CA GLU A 113 -20.57 4.24 1.18
C GLU A 113 -21.69 3.20 1.30
N TYR A 114 -22.93 3.67 1.49
CA TYR A 114 -24.13 2.84 1.70
C TYR A 114 -24.32 1.75 0.62
N LYS A 115 -24.01 2.08 -0.63
CA LYS A 115 -24.17 1.12 -1.76
C LYS A 115 -23.33 -0.15 -1.65
N TYR A 116 -22.22 -0.11 -0.90
CA TYR A 116 -21.34 -1.27 -0.68
C TYR A 116 -21.64 -1.99 0.63
N ALA A 117 -22.37 -1.36 1.56
CA ALA A 117 -22.54 -1.86 2.92
C ALA A 117 -23.16 -3.26 2.99
N SER A 118 -24.24 -3.49 2.24
CA SER A 118 -24.93 -4.79 2.20
C SER A 118 -24.05 -5.89 1.60
N TYR A 119 -23.35 -5.58 0.51
CA TYR A 119 -22.43 -6.51 -0.14
C TYR A 119 -21.27 -6.88 0.80
N LEU A 120 -20.67 -5.89 1.44
CA LEU A 120 -19.57 -6.10 2.38
C LEU A 120 -20.00 -6.88 3.63
N ALA A 121 -21.23 -6.66 4.12
CA ALA A 121 -21.79 -7.42 5.24
C ALA A 121 -21.93 -8.91 4.88
N ALA A 122 -22.48 -9.21 3.70
CA ALA A 122 -22.61 -10.58 3.20
C ALA A 122 -21.24 -11.23 2.95
N TRP A 123 -20.30 -10.48 2.35
CA TRP A 123 -18.94 -10.92 2.12
C TRP A 123 -18.23 -11.26 3.45
N ARG A 124 -18.27 -10.35 4.43
CA ARG A 124 -17.70 -10.54 5.76
C ARG A 124 -18.28 -11.78 6.45
N LYS A 125 -19.62 -11.91 6.50
CA LYS A 125 -20.29 -13.05 7.12
C LYS A 125 -19.83 -14.38 6.51
N LYS A 126 -19.70 -14.44 5.16
CA LYS A 126 -19.21 -15.65 4.49
C LYS A 126 -17.79 -16.00 4.90
N VAL A 127 -16.90 -15.01 4.93
CA VAL A 127 -15.51 -15.23 5.32
C VAL A 127 -15.39 -15.66 6.78
N GLU A 128 -16.10 -15.01 7.70
CA GLU A 128 -16.10 -15.36 9.11
C GLU A 128 -16.62 -16.78 9.34
N ASN A 129 -17.70 -17.17 8.66
CA ASN A 129 -18.24 -18.55 8.73
C ASN A 129 -17.20 -19.59 8.24
N ILE A 130 -16.61 -19.36 7.07
CA ILE A 130 -15.60 -20.27 6.53
C ILE A 130 -14.35 -20.28 7.40
N GLY A 131 -13.96 -19.10 7.94
CA GLY A 131 -12.82 -18.96 8.84
C GLY A 131 -12.98 -19.70 10.16
N ASN A 132 -14.18 -19.65 10.75
CA ASN A 132 -14.48 -20.36 11.97
C ASN A 132 -14.46 -21.90 11.77
N LEU A 133 -14.93 -22.38 10.62
CA LEU A 133 -14.85 -23.79 10.26
C LEU A 133 -13.44 -24.27 9.96
N ASN A 134 -12.59 -23.39 9.42
CA ASN A 134 -11.23 -23.69 8.97
C ASN A 134 -10.15 -23.03 9.83
N TYR A 135 -10.46 -22.76 11.08
CA TYR A 135 -9.47 -22.23 12.03
C TYR A 135 -8.32 -23.23 12.20
N PRO A 136 -7.04 -22.80 12.11
CA PRO A 136 -5.92 -23.74 12.12
C PRO A 136 -5.81 -24.49 13.45
N ASP A 137 -5.80 -25.83 13.39
CA ASP A 137 -5.76 -26.68 14.59
C ASP A 137 -4.49 -26.50 15.42
N GLU A 138 -3.37 -26.19 14.75
CA GLU A 138 -2.13 -25.89 15.44
C GLU A 138 -2.23 -24.59 16.22
N ALA A 139 -2.89 -23.55 15.67
CA ALA A 139 -3.12 -22.30 16.37
C ALA A 139 -4.10 -22.51 17.58
N LYS A 140 -5.10 -23.40 17.42
CA LYS A 140 -5.98 -23.80 18.54
C LYS A 140 -5.19 -24.44 19.67
N ARG A 141 -4.37 -25.44 19.37
CA ARG A 141 -3.58 -26.19 20.37
C ARG A 141 -2.56 -25.30 21.08
N LYS A 142 -1.86 -24.46 20.31
CA LYS A 142 -0.82 -23.56 20.84
C LYS A 142 -1.38 -22.25 21.38
N LYS A 143 -2.71 -22.02 21.34
CA LYS A 143 -3.38 -20.77 21.76
C LYS A 143 -2.76 -19.54 21.11
N ILE A 144 -2.47 -19.62 19.79
CA ILE A 144 -1.90 -18.53 19.01
C ILE A 144 -3.03 -17.65 18.50
N TYR A 145 -2.98 -16.36 18.81
CA TYR A 145 -3.93 -15.34 18.41
C TYR A 145 -3.20 -14.19 17.72
N GLY A 146 -3.92 -13.35 16.97
CA GLY A 146 -3.29 -12.21 16.30
C GLY A 146 -4.21 -11.49 15.34
N ASN A 147 -3.73 -10.33 14.89
CA ASN A 147 -4.44 -9.47 13.95
C ASN A 147 -3.66 -9.36 12.65
N ILE A 148 -4.35 -9.51 11.53
CA ILE A 148 -3.78 -9.44 10.18
C ILE A 148 -4.50 -8.31 9.44
N LEU A 149 -3.76 -7.37 8.87
CA LEU A 149 -4.33 -6.44 7.90
C LEU A 149 -4.13 -7.00 6.49
N MET A 150 -5.23 -7.31 5.82
CA MET A 150 -5.20 -7.94 4.51
C MET A 150 -6.06 -7.20 3.49
N THR A 151 -5.58 -7.16 2.26
CA THR A 151 -6.30 -6.62 1.11
C THR A 151 -6.70 -7.76 0.19
N VAL A 152 -7.98 -7.84 -0.14
CA VAL A 152 -8.56 -8.81 -1.08
C VAL A 152 -9.14 -8.07 -2.28
N VAL A 153 -8.78 -8.48 -3.48
CA VAL A 153 -9.29 -7.93 -4.73
C VAL A 153 -10.30 -8.90 -5.32
N LEU A 154 -11.53 -8.42 -5.49
CA LEU A 154 -12.64 -9.19 -6.05
C LEU A 154 -12.95 -8.71 -7.47
N LYS A 155 -13.32 -9.67 -8.33
CA LYS A 155 -13.88 -9.43 -9.67
C LYS A 155 -15.41 -9.36 -9.62
N PRO A 156 -16.08 -8.84 -10.68
CA PRO A 156 -17.54 -8.72 -10.73
C PRO A 156 -18.28 -10.07 -10.59
N ASP A 157 -17.64 -11.18 -10.95
CA ASP A 157 -18.17 -12.55 -10.81
C ASP A 157 -17.99 -13.12 -9.39
N GLY A 158 -17.48 -12.34 -8.44
CA GLY A 158 -17.22 -12.76 -7.07
C GLY A 158 -15.94 -13.57 -6.87
N LYS A 159 -15.15 -13.80 -7.93
CA LYS A 159 -13.86 -14.50 -7.78
C LYS A 159 -12.79 -13.58 -7.18
N VAL A 160 -11.92 -14.18 -6.39
CA VAL A 160 -10.75 -13.49 -5.84
C VAL A 160 -9.66 -13.39 -6.91
N SER A 161 -9.28 -12.16 -7.26
CA SER A 161 -8.20 -11.87 -8.21
C SER A 161 -6.84 -11.86 -7.52
N LYS A 162 -6.75 -11.19 -6.35
CA LYS A 162 -5.50 -11.02 -5.61
C LYS A 162 -5.74 -10.96 -4.12
N ILE A 163 -4.80 -11.50 -3.34
CA ILE A 163 -4.76 -11.41 -1.88
C ILE A 163 -3.38 -10.88 -1.49
N ASN A 164 -3.34 -9.82 -0.67
CA ASN A 164 -2.10 -9.26 -0.14
C ASN A 164 -2.21 -9.05 1.37
N ILE A 165 -1.27 -9.58 2.13
CA ILE A 165 -1.10 -9.25 3.54
C ILE A 165 -0.36 -7.92 3.62
N ARG A 166 -0.99 -6.90 4.23
CA ARG A 166 -0.40 -5.58 4.47
C ARG A 166 0.37 -5.53 5.78
N LYS A 167 -0.16 -6.21 6.80
CA LYS A 167 0.47 -6.35 8.11
C LYS A 167 0.27 -7.78 8.59
N SER A 168 1.36 -8.49 8.83
CA SER A 168 1.36 -9.85 9.37
C SER A 168 0.89 -9.87 10.83
N SER A 169 0.34 -11.01 11.26
CA SER A 169 0.01 -11.28 12.67
C SER A 169 1.25 -11.53 13.54
N GLY A 170 2.43 -11.70 12.94
CA GLY A 170 3.64 -12.20 13.60
C GLY A 170 3.73 -13.73 13.64
N HIS A 171 2.70 -14.44 13.20
CA HIS A 171 2.63 -15.90 13.17
C HIS A 171 2.27 -16.39 11.76
N LYS A 172 3.23 -17.04 11.09
CA LYS A 172 3.04 -17.56 9.73
C LYS A 172 1.82 -18.47 9.59
N ILE A 173 1.51 -19.25 10.63
CA ILE A 173 0.34 -20.14 10.68
C ILE A 173 -0.97 -19.38 10.48
N LEU A 174 -1.13 -18.22 11.15
CA LEU A 174 -2.32 -17.39 11.03
C LEU A 174 -2.38 -16.68 9.67
N ASP A 175 -1.23 -16.22 9.19
CA ASP A 175 -1.13 -15.54 7.89
C ASP A 175 -1.50 -16.49 6.74
N ASP A 176 -0.93 -17.71 6.73
CA ASP A 176 -1.24 -18.73 5.73
C ASP A 176 -2.71 -19.20 5.84
N ALA A 177 -3.24 -19.31 7.06
CA ALA A 177 -4.63 -19.64 7.29
C ALA A 177 -5.58 -18.57 6.74
N ALA A 178 -5.30 -17.28 6.97
CA ALA A 178 -6.12 -16.20 6.47
C ALA A 178 -6.21 -16.21 4.93
N VAL A 179 -5.08 -16.41 4.24
CA VAL A 179 -5.05 -16.53 2.78
C VAL A 179 -5.86 -17.75 2.31
N ARG A 180 -5.70 -18.89 2.97
CA ARG A 180 -6.44 -20.13 2.66
C ARG A 180 -7.94 -19.95 2.87
N ILE A 181 -8.38 -19.34 3.97
CA ILE A 181 -9.79 -19.08 4.29
C ILE A 181 -10.44 -18.23 3.19
N VAL A 182 -9.79 -17.15 2.76
CA VAL A 182 -10.32 -16.30 1.66
C VAL A 182 -10.45 -17.07 0.37
N ARG A 183 -9.48 -17.93 0.03
CA ARG A 183 -9.56 -18.78 -1.17
C ARG A 183 -10.68 -19.80 -1.09
N LEU A 184 -10.87 -20.42 0.07
CA LEU A 184 -11.97 -21.37 0.31
C LEU A 184 -13.35 -20.69 0.28
N ALA A 185 -13.43 -19.43 0.70
CA ALA A 185 -14.66 -18.64 0.64
C ALA A 185 -15.01 -18.19 -0.79
N SER A 186 -14.08 -18.22 -1.73
CA SER A 186 -14.31 -17.90 -3.14
C SER A 186 -15.06 -19.07 -3.84
N PRO A 187 -15.96 -18.76 -4.80
CA PRO A 187 -16.44 -17.45 -5.22
C PRO A 187 -17.42 -16.81 -4.23
N PHE A 188 -17.36 -15.49 -4.11
CA PHE A 188 -18.34 -14.70 -3.37
C PHE A 188 -19.58 -14.42 -4.23
N ALA A 189 -20.56 -13.69 -3.68
CA ALA A 189 -21.68 -13.23 -4.47
C ALA A 189 -21.19 -12.30 -5.61
N PRO A 190 -21.79 -12.39 -6.82
CA PRO A 190 -21.47 -11.45 -7.90
C PRO A 190 -21.86 -10.03 -7.49
N PHE A 191 -21.19 -9.02 -8.07
CA PHE A 191 -21.51 -7.64 -7.77
C PHE A 191 -22.93 -7.30 -8.17
N PRO A 192 -23.72 -6.63 -7.32
CA PRO A 192 -24.99 -6.05 -7.70
C PRO A 192 -24.84 -5.09 -8.90
N ALA A 193 -25.92 -4.85 -9.64
CA ALA A 193 -25.88 -4.03 -10.86
C ALA A 193 -25.30 -2.63 -10.62
N ASN A 194 -25.68 -1.98 -9.50
CA ASN A 194 -25.20 -0.66 -9.11
C ASN A 194 -23.69 -0.60 -8.85
N ILE A 195 -23.07 -1.68 -8.39
CA ILE A 195 -21.62 -1.78 -8.20
C ILE A 195 -20.91 -2.11 -9.52
N ARG A 196 -21.47 -3.05 -10.29
CA ARG A 196 -20.87 -3.53 -11.54
C ARG A 196 -20.76 -2.46 -12.61
N GLN A 197 -21.70 -1.51 -12.65
CA GLN A 197 -21.67 -0.40 -13.61
C GLN A 197 -20.45 0.53 -13.43
N GLU A 198 -19.99 0.67 -12.19
CA GLU A 198 -18.93 1.63 -11.85
C GLU A 198 -17.57 0.98 -11.56
N THR A 199 -17.56 -0.34 -11.27
CA THR A 199 -16.38 -0.99 -10.68
C THR A 199 -16.11 -2.34 -11.35
N ASP A 200 -14.90 -2.49 -11.88
CA ASP A 200 -14.43 -3.76 -12.47
C ASP A 200 -13.65 -4.58 -11.43
N GLU A 201 -13.02 -3.94 -10.44
CA GLU A 201 -12.35 -4.62 -9.34
C GLU A 201 -12.62 -3.90 -8.01
N LEU A 202 -13.11 -4.68 -7.04
CA LEU A 202 -13.35 -4.19 -5.67
C LEU A 202 -12.17 -4.58 -4.78
N VAL A 203 -11.46 -3.58 -4.25
CA VAL A 203 -10.29 -3.76 -3.38
C VAL A 203 -10.72 -3.55 -1.94
N ILE A 204 -10.89 -4.65 -1.19
CA ILE A 204 -11.36 -4.65 0.19
C ILE A 204 -10.17 -4.79 1.12
N THR A 205 -9.93 -3.78 1.98
CA THR A 205 -8.89 -3.82 3.01
C THR A 205 -9.54 -3.91 4.38
N ARG A 206 -9.25 -5.00 5.12
CA ARG A 206 -9.84 -5.28 6.44
C ARG A 206 -8.83 -5.86 7.40
N THR A 207 -9.06 -5.60 8.70
CA THR A 207 -8.33 -6.25 9.78
C THR A 207 -9.05 -7.53 10.17
N TRP A 208 -8.31 -8.63 10.19
CA TRP A 208 -8.76 -9.96 10.54
C TRP A 208 -8.21 -10.31 11.90
N GLN A 209 -9.09 -10.67 12.81
CA GLN A 209 -8.73 -10.94 14.21
C GLN A 209 -8.97 -12.41 14.52
N PHE A 210 -7.90 -13.14 14.77
CA PHE A 210 -7.92 -14.49 15.31
C PHE A 210 -7.94 -14.37 16.84
N VAL A 211 -9.08 -14.69 17.46
CA VAL A 211 -9.27 -14.52 18.90
C VAL A 211 -9.47 -15.86 19.61
N SER A 212 -9.46 -15.81 20.95
CA SER A 212 -9.76 -16.96 21.79
C SER A 212 -11.16 -17.54 21.49
N GLY A 213 -11.35 -18.84 21.70
CA GLY A 213 -12.58 -19.55 21.33
C GLY A 213 -12.64 -19.94 19.84
N ASN A 214 -11.50 -19.94 19.16
CA ASN A 214 -11.36 -20.37 17.75
C ASN A 214 -12.24 -19.55 16.78
N LYS A 215 -12.35 -18.26 17.04
CA LYS A 215 -13.17 -17.35 16.24
C LYS A 215 -12.32 -16.41 15.42
N LEU A 216 -12.78 -16.19 14.19
CA LEU A 216 -12.27 -15.19 13.27
C LEU A 216 -13.31 -14.07 13.11
N PHE A 217 -12.87 -12.83 13.29
CA PHE A 217 -13.66 -11.64 13.00
C PHE A 217 -12.95 -10.78 11.95
N SER A 218 -13.75 -10.14 11.10
CA SER A 218 -13.25 -9.19 10.11
C SER A 218 -13.85 -7.81 10.40
N ASN A 219 -13.00 -6.84 10.72
CA ASN A 219 -13.40 -5.47 11.05
C ASN A 219 -12.84 -4.46 10.04
#